data_f01329d5ef4ecee19562c37d08b7a2dd
#
_entry.id   f01329d5ef4ecee19562c37d08b7a2dd
#
_cell.length_a   1.000
_cell.length_b   1.000
_cell.length_c   1.000
_cell.angle_alpha   90.00
_cell.angle_beta   90.00
_cell.angle_gamma   90.00
#
_symmetry.space_group_name_H-M   'P 1'
#
loop_
_entity.id
_entity.type
_entity.pdbx_description
1 polymer ?
#
loop_
_entity_poly.entity_id
_entity_poly.type
_entity_poly.pdbx_seq_one_letter_code
_entity_poly.pdbx_strand_id
1 'polypeptide(L)'
;MYISKIANNFLIIIVFILSITSCTKQQDNILGSDTQNNICIYLDGSNLKYNTDIPIAGFQFNHNGCITGASGGDAASNDFTLSSSETAVLGFSFSGSTIPIGSGTLISLEGDISLDCMSQFVFSDSEGGSINIEISDTPCTTLSLMTWNIENFPKSGLATIEHVSRIIKEYNPDIIALQEMPDDIDHEGVTLLRNELPDYNIILGNSSFATLGFLYKENSLLEYVGYFNMVDEIDIDEINGLDVGYVFVRDPLGLHMKWHGDDIYIINNHFKCCGDNIIESDFLYECDEDEKRYIEASDCTSNCSAGDCFGTFDENYRRLLSSKVIQQQYSNTDMKVIFLGDLNDEITDDDEQNVFINLLEDDSFTFADMDIAVGLSDYWSYPSYPSHIDHILLTSNLNNSFNQFHSHIYVPTIDLDFMNWDQYDFLVSDHRPVLLKLAY
;
A
#
# COMPACT_ATOMS: atom_id res chain seq x y z
N MET A 1 -35.86 6.12 41.77
CA MET A 1 -35.06 7.23 42.31
C MET A 1 -33.67 6.79 42.81
N TYR A 2 -33.24 5.57 42.55
CA TYR A 2 -31.89 5.07 42.92
C TYR A 2 -30.95 4.87 41.70
N ILE A 3 -31.51 4.78 40.51
CA ILE A 3 -30.74 4.50 39.26
C ILE A 3 -30.13 5.82 38.69
N SER A 4 -30.75 6.98 38.89
CA SER A 4 -30.24 8.28 38.42
C SER A 4 -29.00 8.79 39.19
N LYS A 5 -28.75 8.25 40.40
CA LYS A 5 -27.56 8.63 41.20
C LYS A 5 -26.29 7.81 40.84
N ILE A 6 -26.49 6.65 40.24
CA ILE A 6 -25.36 5.77 39.83
C ILE A 6 -24.79 6.26 38.51
N ALA A 7 -25.64 6.71 37.57
CA ALA A 7 -25.18 7.23 36.26
C ALA A 7 -24.38 8.53 36.41
N ASN A 8 -24.78 9.43 37.30
CA ASN A 8 -24.01 10.67 37.54
C ASN A 8 -22.67 10.44 38.25
N ASN A 9 -22.55 9.41 39.07
CA ASN A 9 -21.26 9.10 39.72
C ASN A 9 -20.28 8.37 38.79
N PHE A 10 -20.77 7.62 37.80
CA PHE A 10 -19.91 6.97 36.80
C PHE A 10 -19.38 7.99 35.79
N LEU A 11 -20.16 8.97 35.39
CA LEU A 11 -19.70 10.05 34.48
C LEU A 11 -18.60 10.90 35.14
N ILE A 12 -18.68 11.12 36.46
CA ILE A 12 -17.66 11.85 37.23
C ILE A 12 -16.37 11.06 37.39
N ILE A 13 -16.43 9.71 37.44
CA ILE A 13 -15.24 8.87 37.56
C ILE A 13 -14.46 8.80 36.25
N ILE A 14 -15.13 8.74 35.08
CA ILE A 14 -14.46 8.75 33.78
C ILE A 14 -13.82 10.12 33.49
N VAL A 15 -14.46 11.21 33.83
CA VAL A 15 -13.89 12.57 33.69
C VAL A 15 -12.74 12.81 34.67
N PHE A 16 -12.70 12.15 35.84
CA PHE A 16 -11.61 12.30 36.82
C PHE A 16 -10.37 11.47 36.48
N ILE A 17 -10.49 10.39 35.72
CA ILE A 17 -9.35 9.59 35.22
C ILE A 17 -8.63 10.33 34.08
N LEU A 18 -9.33 11.14 33.28
CA LEU A 18 -8.75 11.96 32.21
C LEU A 18 -7.98 13.20 32.71
N SER A 19 -8.09 13.56 33.99
CA SER A 19 -7.45 14.78 34.57
C SER A 19 -6.19 14.51 35.41
N ILE A 20 -5.69 13.27 35.51
CA ILE A 20 -4.53 12.95 36.37
C ILE A 20 -3.28 12.51 35.59
N THR A 21 -3.31 12.41 34.26
CA THR A 21 -2.13 12.08 33.46
C THR A 21 -1.60 13.26 32.65
N SER A 22 -1.26 14.38 33.32
CA SER A 22 -0.26 15.28 32.78
C SER A 22 1.05 15.09 33.58
N CYS A 23 1.75 14.03 33.29
CA CYS A 23 3.15 13.89 33.64
C CYS A 23 3.91 13.54 32.36
N THR A 24 4.62 14.54 31.87
CA THR A 24 5.51 14.50 30.72
C THR A 24 6.39 13.25 30.72
N LYS A 25 6.09 12.30 29.82
CA LYS A 25 7.13 11.49 29.20
C LYS A 25 7.36 12.07 27.81
N GLN A 26 8.57 12.56 27.63
CA GLN A 26 9.16 12.80 26.32
C GLN A 26 9.09 11.44 25.59
N GLN A 27 8.19 11.34 24.64
CA GLN A 27 8.05 10.15 23.82
C GLN A 27 9.06 10.33 22.70
N ASP A 28 10.13 9.57 22.77
CA ASP A 28 11.01 9.35 21.62
C ASP A 28 10.12 8.84 20.49
N ASN A 29 10.03 9.59 19.41
CA ASN A 29 9.39 9.15 18.17
C ASN A 29 10.19 7.97 17.62
N ILE A 30 9.78 6.77 17.99
CA ILE A 30 10.18 5.55 17.28
C ILE A 30 9.24 5.46 16.09
N LEU A 31 9.69 5.96 14.93
CA LEU A 31 9.09 5.69 13.63
C LEU A 31 9.31 4.20 13.31
N GLY A 32 8.34 3.38 13.68
CA GLY A 32 8.29 1.96 13.38
C GLY A 32 6.89 1.47 13.74
N SER A 33 6.09 1.13 12.73
CA SER A 33 4.72 0.63 12.83
C SER A 33 3.82 1.40 13.81
N ASP A 34 3.59 2.69 13.60
CA ASP A 34 2.35 3.28 14.02
C ASP A 34 1.26 2.77 13.04
N THR A 35 0.76 1.56 13.29
CA THR A 35 -0.59 1.24 12.92
C THR A 35 -1.43 2.26 13.67
N GLN A 36 -1.70 3.42 13.03
CA GLN A 36 -2.57 4.41 13.62
C GLN A 36 -3.89 3.67 13.86
N ASN A 37 -4.25 3.50 15.12
CA ASN A 37 -5.50 2.88 15.56
C ASN A 37 -6.65 3.73 15.05
N ASN A 38 -7.16 3.43 13.85
CA ASN A 38 -8.06 4.29 13.11
C ASN A 38 -9.43 3.63 12.95
N ILE A 39 -10.46 4.45 13.03
CA ILE A 39 -11.83 4.09 12.66
C ILE A 39 -12.43 5.18 11.79
N CYS A 40 -12.97 4.80 10.66
CA CYS A 40 -13.83 5.66 9.85
C CYS A 40 -15.29 5.32 10.10
N ILE A 41 -16.14 6.35 10.24
CA ILE A 41 -17.56 6.24 10.53
C ILE A 41 -18.33 7.01 9.48
N TYR A 42 -19.43 6.44 8.99
CA TYR A 42 -20.34 7.10 8.08
C TYR A 42 -21.79 6.66 8.33
N LEU A 43 -22.75 7.41 7.78
CA LEU A 43 -24.17 7.07 7.84
C LEU A 43 -24.64 6.43 6.53
N ASP A 44 -25.35 5.29 6.65
CA ASP A 44 -26.10 4.67 5.58
C ASP A 44 -27.57 4.54 6.01
N GLY A 45 -28.36 5.53 5.61
CA GLY A 45 -29.73 5.70 6.11
C GLY A 45 -29.72 5.97 7.62
N SER A 46 -30.32 5.08 8.41
CA SER A 46 -30.30 5.13 9.88
C SER A 46 -29.24 4.23 10.53
N ASN A 47 -28.37 3.62 9.73
CA ASN A 47 -27.30 2.79 10.25
C ASN A 47 -26.01 3.59 10.37
N LEU A 48 -25.44 3.64 11.58
CA LEU A 48 -24.10 4.10 11.79
C LEU A 48 -23.14 2.97 11.39
N LYS A 49 -22.42 3.17 10.30
CA LYS A 49 -21.47 2.23 9.73
C LYS A 49 -20.06 2.55 10.20
N TYR A 50 -19.17 1.56 10.12
CA TYR A 50 -17.77 1.73 10.44
C TYR A 50 -16.86 0.92 9.51
N ASN A 51 -15.60 1.35 9.44
CA ASN A 51 -14.45 0.58 8.97
C ASN A 51 -13.30 0.82 9.97
N THR A 52 -12.69 -0.25 10.52
CA THR A 52 -11.67 -0.14 11.56
C THR A 52 -10.53 -1.13 11.35
N ASP A 53 -9.31 -0.67 11.62
CA ASP A 53 -8.09 -1.49 11.61
C ASP A 53 -7.75 -2.04 13.00
N ILE A 54 -8.56 -1.73 14.03
CA ILE A 54 -8.36 -2.16 15.42
C ILE A 54 -9.67 -2.63 16.03
N PRO A 55 -9.66 -3.65 16.94
CA PRO A 55 -10.84 -4.08 17.65
C PRO A 55 -11.41 -2.96 18.54
N ILE A 56 -12.73 -2.71 18.45
CA ILE A 56 -13.41 -1.69 19.24
C ILE A 56 -13.89 -2.31 20.55
N ALA A 57 -13.47 -1.78 21.71
CA ALA A 57 -13.89 -2.23 23.03
C ALA A 57 -15.03 -1.39 23.63
N GLY A 58 -15.17 -0.14 23.16
CA GLY A 58 -16.23 0.75 23.58
C GLY A 58 -16.36 1.97 22.69
N PHE A 59 -17.55 2.56 22.66
CA PHE A 59 -17.80 3.80 21.95
C PHE A 59 -18.85 4.65 22.62
N GLN A 60 -18.75 5.97 22.42
CA GLN A 60 -19.79 6.93 22.78
C GLN A 60 -19.80 8.09 21.80
N PHE A 61 -20.94 8.75 21.68
CA PHE A 61 -21.07 10.02 21.00
C PHE A 61 -22.28 10.81 21.53
N ASN A 62 -22.24 12.13 21.35
CA ASN A 62 -23.35 13.00 21.71
C ASN A 62 -24.23 13.31 20.50
N HIS A 63 -25.47 13.70 20.77
CA HIS A 63 -26.42 14.19 19.76
C HIS A 63 -27.30 15.30 20.31
N ASN A 64 -27.90 16.10 19.43
CA ASN A 64 -28.75 17.24 19.78
C ASN A 64 -30.26 16.92 19.95
N GLY A 65 -30.56 15.64 20.20
CA GLY A 65 -31.97 15.17 20.36
C GLY A 65 -32.53 14.48 19.10
N CYS A 66 -31.76 14.33 18.04
CA CYS A 66 -32.16 13.66 16.80
C CYS A 66 -32.27 12.12 16.92
N ILE A 67 -31.68 11.54 17.96
CA ILE A 67 -31.68 10.08 18.19
C ILE A 67 -32.65 9.78 19.33
N THR A 68 -33.59 8.88 19.05
CA THR A 68 -34.60 8.41 20.02
C THR A 68 -34.33 6.99 20.49
N GLY A 69 -33.48 6.22 19.78
CA GLY A 69 -33.11 4.87 20.11
C GLY A 69 -31.87 4.43 19.36
N ALA A 70 -31.17 3.42 19.94
CA ALA A 70 -30.02 2.76 19.32
C ALA A 70 -30.08 1.26 19.62
N SER A 71 -29.88 0.42 18.61
CA SER A 71 -29.97 -1.04 18.74
C SER A 71 -29.22 -1.78 17.64
N GLY A 72 -29.04 -3.08 17.78
CA GLY A 72 -28.56 -3.96 16.71
C GLY A 72 -27.11 -3.75 16.32
N GLY A 73 -26.79 -4.09 15.06
CA GLY A 73 -25.47 -4.03 14.48
C GLY A 73 -24.45 -4.98 15.10
N ASP A 74 -23.18 -4.77 14.75
CA ASP A 74 -22.08 -5.56 15.27
C ASP A 74 -21.86 -5.36 16.77
N ALA A 75 -22.29 -4.20 17.31
CA ALA A 75 -22.31 -3.99 18.76
C ALA A 75 -23.17 -5.04 19.46
N ALA A 76 -24.40 -5.26 19.00
CA ALA A 76 -25.28 -6.26 19.60
C ALA A 76 -24.79 -7.70 19.34
N SER A 77 -24.21 -7.97 18.16
CA SER A 77 -23.68 -9.28 17.79
C SER A 77 -22.44 -9.68 18.62
N ASN A 78 -21.73 -8.70 19.18
CA ASN A 78 -20.55 -8.89 20.02
C ASN A 78 -20.83 -8.58 21.50
N ASP A 79 -22.06 -8.80 21.98
CA ASP A 79 -22.47 -8.68 23.38
C ASP A 79 -22.27 -7.27 23.99
N PHE A 80 -22.36 -6.22 23.19
CA PHE A 80 -22.33 -4.85 23.69
C PHE A 80 -23.69 -4.48 24.32
N THR A 81 -23.61 -3.82 25.43
CA THR A 81 -24.77 -3.13 26.04
C THR A 81 -24.86 -1.74 25.43
N LEU A 82 -25.97 -1.47 24.76
CA LEU A 82 -26.29 -0.17 24.19
C LEU A 82 -27.17 0.63 25.14
N SER A 83 -26.83 1.89 25.33
CA SER A 83 -27.61 2.84 26.12
C SER A 83 -27.76 4.13 25.33
N SER A 84 -28.99 4.61 25.16
CA SER A 84 -29.31 5.93 24.59
C SER A 84 -30.02 6.81 25.60
N SER A 85 -29.71 8.08 25.57
CA SER A 85 -30.36 9.15 26.36
C SER A 85 -30.85 10.25 25.42
N GLU A 86 -31.35 11.36 25.95
CA GLU A 86 -31.75 12.52 25.15
C GLU A 86 -30.58 13.23 24.45
N THR A 87 -29.33 12.96 24.85
CA THR A 87 -28.16 13.70 24.38
C THR A 87 -26.96 12.84 24.05
N ALA A 88 -26.99 11.52 24.30
CA ALA A 88 -25.85 10.67 24.09
C ALA A 88 -26.22 9.21 23.82
N VAL A 89 -25.38 8.52 23.05
CA VAL A 89 -25.39 7.07 22.85
C VAL A 89 -24.07 6.51 23.39
N LEU A 90 -24.15 5.36 24.06
CA LEU A 90 -23.02 4.63 24.64
C LEU A 90 -23.13 3.14 24.30
N GLY A 91 -22.01 2.55 23.86
CA GLY A 91 -21.89 1.11 23.64
C GLY A 91 -20.65 0.56 24.34
N PHE A 92 -20.81 -0.49 25.14
CA PHE A 92 -19.71 -1.16 25.84
C PHE A 92 -20.06 -2.60 26.21
N SER A 93 -19.05 -3.44 26.41
CA SER A 93 -19.23 -4.82 26.86
C SER A 93 -18.83 -4.98 28.33
N PHE A 94 -19.70 -5.64 29.12
CA PHE A 94 -19.37 -6.03 30.50
C PHE A 94 -18.46 -7.28 30.57
N SER A 95 -18.45 -8.09 29.50
CA SER A 95 -17.65 -9.29 29.40
C SER A 95 -16.25 -9.04 28.87
N GLY A 96 -15.96 -7.80 28.40
CA GLY A 96 -14.71 -7.46 27.72
C GLY A 96 -14.68 -7.91 26.25
N SER A 97 -15.83 -8.24 25.67
CA SER A 97 -15.92 -8.51 24.22
C SER A 97 -15.59 -7.25 23.41
N THR A 98 -15.03 -7.45 22.22
CA THR A 98 -14.72 -6.38 21.27
C THR A 98 -15.45 -6.61 19.96
N ILE A 99 -15.73 -5.54 19.22
CA ILE A 99 -16.12 -5.61 17.81
C ILE A 99 -14.83 -5.82 17.02
N PRO A 100 -14.72 -6.86 16.17
CA PRO A 100 -13.47 -7.19 15.48
C PRO A 100 -13.10 -6.16 14.42
N ILE A 101 -11.84 -6.21 13.97
CA ILE A 101 -11.34 -5.48 12.79
C ILE A 101 -12.22 -5.76 11.58
N GLY A 102 -12.44 -4.75 10.74
CA GLY A 102 -13.21 -4.82 9.51
C GLY A 102 -14.26 -3.73 9.41
N SER A 103 -15.23 -3.94 8.54
CA SER A 103 -16.31 -2.99 8.26
C SER A 103 -17.67 -3.61 8.49
N GLY A 104 -18.64 -2.79 8.93
CA GLY A 104 -19.99 -3.28 9.18
C GLY A 104 -20.97 -2.19 9.60
N THR A 105 -22.09 -2.62 10.13
CA THR A 105 -23.03 -1.72 10.83
C THR A 105 -22.69 -1.73 12.31
N LEU A 106 -22.17 -0.61 12.82
CA LEU A 106 -21.89 -0.48 14.25
C LEU A 106 -23.17 -0.62 15.07
N ILE A 107 -24.15 0.20 14.76
CA ILE A 107 -25.50 0.22 15.37
C ILE A 107 -26.53 0.76 14.40
N SER A 108 -27.80 0.42 14.62
CA SER A 108 -28.95 1.06 13.96
C SER A 108 -29.56 2.11 14.90
N LEU A 109 -29.84 3.27 14.37
CA LEU A 109 -30.36 4.43 15.09
C LEU A 109 -31.83 4.67 14.74
N GLU A 110 -32.60 5.21 15.70
CA GLU A 110 -33.97 5.63 15.52
C GLU A 110 -34.05 7.13 15.70
N GLY A 111 -34.84 7.83 14.87
CA GLY A 111 -35.05 9.27 14.95
C GLY A 111 -34.91 9.98 13.60
N ASP A 112 -34.64 11.28 13.64
CA ASP A 112 -34.34 12.12 12.46
C ASP A 112 -32.82 12.26 12.34
N ILE A 113 -32.21 11.21 11.78
CA ILE A 113 -30.76 10.96 11.85
C ILE A 113 -30.01 11.73 10.75
N SER A 114 -28.98 12.48 11.17
CA SER A 114 -27.95 13.06 10.28
C SER A 114 -26.59 13.11 11.00
N LEU A 115 -25.49 13.13 10.27
CA LEU A 115 -24.14 13.28 10.87
C LEU A 115 -24.01 14.62 11.61
N ASP A 116 -24.59 15.69 11.08
CA ASP A 116 -24.57 17.04 11.68
C ASP A 116 -25.23 17.10 13.06
N CYS A 117 -26.11 16.16 13.37
CA CYS A 117 -26.75 16.11 14.67
C CYS A 117 -25.92 15.39 15.74
N MET A 118 -24.84 14.72 15.34
CA MET A 118 -23.95 13.95 16.19
C MET A 118 -22.62 14.68 16.41
N SER A 119 -21.99 14.44 17.55
CA SER A 119 -20.71 15.08 17.89
C SER A 119 -19.98 14.32 18.99
N GLN A 120 -18.73 14.70 19.23
CA GLN A 120 -17.90 14.20 20.33
C GLN A 120 -17.82 12.65 20.33
N PHE A 121 -17.54 12.08 19.18
CA PHE A 121 -17.30 10.64 19.08
C PHE A 121 -16.04 10.27 19.86
N VAL A 122 -16.12 9.17 20.59
CA VAL A 122 -14.99 8.55 21.31
C VAL A 122 -15.08 7.06 21.11
N PHE A 123 -14.00 6.45 20.67
CA PHE A 123 -13.82 5.00 20.57
C PHE A 123 -12.61 4.58 21.38
N SER A 124 -12.67 3.38 21.95
CA SER A 124 -11.57 2.82 22.74
C SER A 124 -11.25 1.40 22.29
N ASP A 125 -9.94 1.07 22.33
CA ASP A 125 -9.42 -0.25 22.15
C ASP A 125 -9.53 -1.12 23.42
N SER A 126 -9.09 -2.37 23.33
CA SER A 126 -9.14 -3.35 24.44
C SER A 126 -8.21 -3.02 25.61
N GLU A 127 -7.24 -2.14 25.41
CA GLU A 127 -6.30 -1.66 26.45
C GLU A 127 -6.76 -0.36 27.12
N GLY A 128 -7.85 0.22 26.62
CA GLY A 128 -8.42 1.49 27.08
C GLY A 128 -7.75 2.71 26.41
N GLY A 129 -6.99 2.49 25.36
CA GLY A 129 -6.46 3.54 24.48
C GLY A 129 -7.58 4.17 23.65
N SER A 130 -7.35 5.41 23.19
CA SER A 130 -8.28 6.11 22.29
C SER A 130 -7.98 5.71 20.86
N ILE A 131 -9.02 5.35 20.10
CA ILE A 131 -8.94 5.11 18.65
C ILE A 131 -9.16 6.46 17.96
N ASN A 132 -8.34 6.79 16.96
CA ASN A 132 -8.52 7.99 16.14
C ASN A 132 -9.76 7.81 15.24
N ILE A 133 -10.51 8.89 15.02
CA ILE A 133 -11.83 8.82 14.38
C ILE A 133 -11.85 9.76 13.18
N GLU A 134 -12.23 9.20 12.04
CA GLU A 134 -12.68 9.94 10.88
C GLU A 134 -14.20 9.86 10.76
N ILE A 135 -14.84 10.97 10.42
CA ILE A 135 -16.28 11.02 10.13
C ILE A 135 -16.41 11.39 8.65
N SER A 136 -16.98 10.48 7.87
CA SER A 136 -17.12 10.65 6.43
C SER A 136 -18.58 10.80 6.02
N ASP A 137 -18.82 11.64 5.03
CA ASP A 137 -20.14 11.75 4.37
C ASP A 137 -20.38 10.65 3.34
N THR A 138 -19.32 9.89 2.99
CA THR A 138 -19.33 8.79 2.02
C THR A 138 -18.91 7.48 2.70
N PRO A 139 -19.24 6.31 2.13
CA PRO A 139 -18.73 5.03 2.63
C PRO A 139 -17.21 5.01 2.76
N CYS A 140 -16.72 4.56 3.91
CA CYS A 140 -15.29 4.41 4.22
C CYS A 140 -14.72 3.21 3.47
N THR A 141 -14.37 3.40 2.24
CA THR A 141 -13.79 2.36 1.40
C THR A 141 -12.32 2.64 1.13
N THR A 142 -11.54 1.59 1.13
CA THR A 142 -10.12 1.65 0.79
C THR A 142 -9.82 0.69 -0.35
N LEU A 143 -8.86 1.04 -1.18
CA LEU A 143 -8.21 0.15 -2.13
C LEU A 143 -6.90 -0.33 -1.50
N SER A 144 -6.76 -1.64 -1.34
CA SER A 144 -5.58 -2.25 -0.75
C SER A 144 -4.68 -2.82 -1.85
N LEU A 145 -3.45 -2.29 -1.95
CA LEU A 145 -2.46 -2.72 -2.93
C LEU A 145 -1.25 -3.33 -2.22
N MET A 146 -0.65 -4.33 -2.86
CA MET A 146 0.61 -4.95 -2.43
C MET A 146 1.57 -4.96 -3.62
N THR A 147 2.82 -4.57 -3.44
CA THR A 147 3.91 -4.93 -4.35
C THR A 147 4.85 -5.90 -3.67
N TRP A 148 5.32 -6.90 -4.40
CA TRP A 148 6.18 -7.93 -3.83
C TRP A 148 7.02 -8.63 -4.89
N ASN A 149 8.33 -8.48 -4.81
CA ASN A 149 9.26 -9.36 -5.50
C ASN A 149 9.28 -10.71 -4.77
N ILE A 150 8.84 -11.79 -5.44
CA ILE A 150 8.73 -13.15 -4.87
C ILE A 150 9.84 -14.09 -5.33
N GLU A 151 10.96 -13.51 -5.69
CA GLU A 151 12.25 -14.13 -6.04
C GLU A 151 12.16 -15.48 -6.77
N ASN A 152 12.26 -15.42 -8.11
CA ASN A 152 12.28 -16.63 -8.96
C ASN A 152 11.14 -17.63 -8.68
N PHE A 153 9.89 -17.13 -8.58
CA PHE A 153 8.72 -17.92 -8.18
C PHE A 153 8.50 -19.17 -9.05
N PRO A 154 8.27 -20.37 -8.45
CA PRO A 154 8.30 -20.68 -7.03
C PRO A 154 9.68 -21.18 -6.57
N LYS A 155 10.49 -20.35 -5.94
CA LYS A 155 11.87 -20.53 -5.50
C LYS A 155 12.14 -21.91 -4.85
N SER A 156 11.29 -22.32 -3.93
CA SER A 156 11.33 -23.59 -3.20
C SER A 156 10.14 -24.51 -3.51
N GLY A 157 9.54 -24.38 -4.70
CA GLY A 157 8.44 -25.21 -5.18
C GLY A 157 7.17 -25.07 -4.35
N LEU A 158 6.59 -26.20 -3.92
CA LEU A 158 5.33 -26.22 -3.18
C LEU A 158 5.38 -25.42 -1.85
N ALA A 159 6.54 -25.39 -1.19
CA ALA A 159 6.69 -24.63 0.06
C ALA A 159 6.54 -23.12 -0.18
N THR A 160 7.11 -22.58 -1.26
CA THR A 160 6.90 -21.18 -1.65
C THR A 160 5.44 -20.89 -1.89
N ILE A 161 4.73 -21.75 -2.63
CA ILE A 161 3.31 -21.57 -2.96
C ILE A 161 2.45 -21.54 -1.70
N GLU A 162 2.70 -22.46 -0.75
CA GLU A 162 1.99 -22.53 0.52
C GLU A 162 2.20 -21.25 1.35
N HIS A 163 3.45 -20.78 1.46
CA HIS A 163 3.74 -19.58 2.24
C HIS A 163 3.23 -18.30 1.57
N VAL A 164 3.46 -18.13 0.26
CA VAL A 164 2.98 -16.98 -0.51
C VAL A 164 1.45 -16.88 -0.44
N SER A 165 0.73 -17.99 -0.68
CA SER A 165 -0.73 -18.00 -0.62
C SER A 165 -1.26 -17.70 0.79
N ARG A 166 -0.58 -18.18 1.85
CA ARG A 166 -0.93 -17.89 3.24
C ARG A 166 -0.75 -16.41 3.57
N ILE A 167 0.37 -15.80 3.17
CA ILE A 167 0.65 -14.39 3.37
C ILE A 167 -0.40 -13.54 2.64
N ILE A 168 -0.69 -13.85 1.38
CA ILE A 168 -1.73 -13.15 0.61
C ILE A 168 -3.11 -13.28 1.29
N LYS A 169 -3.47 -14.45 1.80
CA LYS A 169 -4.75 -14.64 2.52
C LYS A 169 -4.80 -13.85 3.83
N GLU A 170 -3.68 -13.70 4.53
CA GLU A 170 -3.59 -12.95 5.79
C GLU A 170 -3.79 -11.45 5.59
N TYR A 171 -3.06 -10.86 4.65
CA TYR A 171 -3.16 -9.41 4.36
C TYR A 171 -4.32 -9.07 3.43
N ASN A 172 -4.78 -10.03 2.65
CA ASN A 172 -5.99 -9.99 1.81
C ASN A 172 -6.12 -8.74 0.91
N PRO A 173 -5.04 -8.27 0.23
CA PRO A 173 -5.09 -7.07 -0.61
C PRO A 173 -6.06 -7.25 -1.78
N ASP A 174 -6.51 -6.13 -2.36
CA ASP A 174 -7.39 -6.14 -3.54
C ASP A 174 -6.60 -6.35 -4.82
N ILE A 175 -5.40 -5.77 -4.91
CA ILE A 175 -4.49 -5.88 -6.06
C ILE A 175 -3.08 -6.18 -5.55
N ILE A 176 -2.40 -7.12 -6.21
CA ILE A 176 -1.03 -7.51 -5.91
C ILE A 176 -0.21 -7.41 -7.19
N ALA A 177 0.85 -6.62 -7.17
CA ALA A 177 1.86 -6.58 -8.20
C ALA A 177 3.02 -7.48 -7.79
N LEU A 178 3.30 -8.49 -8.60
CA LEU A 178 4.35 -9.47 -8.35
C LEU A 178 5.49 -9.28 -9.35
N GLN A 179 6.72 -9.36 -8.87
CA GLN A 179 7.92 -9.40 -9.68
C GLN A 179 8.54 -10.80 -9.60
N GLU A 180 9.32 -11.15 -10.60
CA GLU A 180 10.01 -12.45 -10.75
C GLU A 180 9.08 -13.67 -10.87
N MET A 181 7.94 -13.46 -11.51
CA MET A 181 7.03 -14.53 -11.90
C MET A 181 7.57 -15.34 -13.09
N PRO A 182 7.09 -16.58 -13.30
CA PRO A 182 7.30 -17.31 -14.56
C PRO A 182 6.71 -16.58 -15.76
N ASP A 183 7.27 -16.82 -16.94
CA ASP A 183 6.80 -16.26 -18.22
C ASP A 183 5.60 -17.00 -18.85
N ASP A 184 5.17 -18.10 -18.26
CA ASP A 184 4.08 -18.93 -18.75
C ASP A 184 2.92 -18.98 -17.73
N ILE A 185 1.74 -18.54 -18.16
CA ILE A 185 0.50 -18.58 -17.36
C ILE A 185 0.06 -20.00 -16.99
N ASP A 186 0.48 -20.99 -17.78
CA ASP A 186 0.23 -22.42 -17.54
C ASP A 186 1.35 -23.10 -16.74
N HIS A 187 2.37 -22.35 -16.30
CA HIS A 187 3.42 -22.85 -15.42
C HIS A 187 2.80 -23.52 -14.18
N GLU A 188 3.34 -24.67 -13.76
CA GLU A 188 2.78 -25.44 -12.63
C GLU A 188 2.64 -24.59 -11.36
N GLY A 189 3.64 -23.77 -11.02
CA GLY A 189 3.60 -22.88 -9.85
C GLY A 189 2.47 -21.87 -9.91
N VAL A 190 2.24 -21.25 -11.07
CA VAL A 190 1.13 -20.30 -11.29
C VAL A 190 -0.23 -20.99 -11.17
N THR A 191 -0.34 -22.19 -11.75
CA THR A 191 -1.56 -23.01 -11.67
C THR A 191 -1.89 -23.39 -10.22
N LEU A 192 -0.88 -23.77 -9.44
CA LEU A 192 -1.06 -24.12 -8.03
C LEU A 192 -1.40 -22.89 -7.18
N LEU A 193 -0.74 -21.75 -7.40
CA LEU A 193 -1.07 -20.49 -6.72
C LEU A 193 -2.53 -20.06 -7.01
N ARG A 194 -2.97 -20.18 -8.26
CA ARG A 194 -4.37 -19.91 -8.66
C ARG A 194 -5.36 -20.79 -7.91
N ASN A 195 -5.05 -22.05 -7.70
CA ASN A 195 -5.91 -22.97 -6.96
C ASN A 195 -5.98 -22.62 -5.47
N GLU A 196 -4.89 -22.12 -4.88
CA GLU A 196 -4.84 -21.65 -3.51
C GLU A 196 -5.57 -20.31 -3.29
N LEU A 197 -5.66 -19.48 -4.33
CA LEU A 197 -6.22 -18.13 -4.29
C LEU A 197 -7.41 -17.98 -5.28
N PRO A 198 -8.51 -18.72 -5.07
CA PRO A 198 -9.62 -18.77 -6.04
C PRO A 198 -10.38 -17.42 -6.18
N ASP A 199 -10.23 -16.51 -5.22
CA ASP A 199 -10.85 -15.18 -5.25
C ASP A 199 -10.05 -14.17 -6.08
N TYR A 200 -8.85 -14.56 -6.57
CA TYR A 200 -8.01 -13.70 -7.38
C TYR A 200 -7.97 -14.15 -8.84
N ASN A 201 -8.04 -13.18 -9.74
CA ASN A 201 -7.63 -13.34 -11.13
C ASN A 201 -6.13 -13.13 -11.25
N ILE A 202 -5.46 -13.80 -12.20
CA ILE A 202 -4.01 -13.69 -12.44
C ILE A 202 -3.76 -13.22 -13.86
N ILE A 203 -2.90 -12.22 -14.02
CA ILE A 203 -2.35 -11.75 -15.29
C ILE A 203 -0.83 -11.84 -15.22
N LEU A 204 -0.20 -12.27 -16.29
CA LEU A 204 1.25 -12.19 -16.48
C LEU A 204 1.58 -11.29 -17.67
N GLY A 205 2.68 -10.56 -17.54
CA GLY A 205 3.28 -9.82 -18.64
C GLY A 205 3.90 -10.74 -19.69
N ASN A 206 4.45 -10.15 -20.73
CA ASN A 206 5.06 -10.89 -21.85
C ASN A 206 6.58 -10.68 -21.87
N SER A 207 7.25 -10.95 -20.76
CA SER A 207 8.71 -10.92 -20.66
C SER A 207 9.29 -12.35 -20.67
N SER A 208 10.41 -12.56 -21.31
CA SER A 208 11.06 -13.88 -21.38
C SER A 208 11.86 -14.24 -20.13
N PHE A 209 11.95 -13.35 -19.14
CA PHE A 209 12.72 -13.57 -17.92
C PHE A 209 12.20 -12.70 -16.76
N ALA A 210 12.01 -13.32 -15.58
CA ALA A 210 11.56 -12.65 -14.37
C ALA A 210 10.34 -11.75 -14.62
N THR A 211 9.27 -12.37 -15.15
CA THR A 211 8.07 -11.70 -15.62
C THR A 211 7.34 -10.94 -14.52
N LEU A 212 6.63 -9.91 -14.91
CA LEU A 212 5.74 -9.16 -14.03
C LEU A 212 4.35 -9.81 -14.04
N GLY A 213 3.68 -9.79 -12.89
CA GLY A 213 2.33 -10.33 -12.79
C GLY A 213 1.43 -9.46 -11.92
N PHE A 214 0.12 -9.65 -12.09
CA PHE A 214 -0.88 -9.14 -11.18
C PHE A 214 -1.78 -10.24 -10.69
N LEU A 215 -2.11 -10.19 -9.40
CA LEU A 215 -3.30 -10.81 -8.85
C LEU A 215 -4.27 -9.71 -8.47
N TYR A 216 -5.55 -9.86 -8.82
CA TYR A 216 -6.55 -8.86 -8.50
C TYR A 216 -7.91 -9.48 -8.24
N LYS A 217 -8.70 -8.81 -7.40
CA LYS A 217 -10.10 -9.12 -7.14
C LYS A 217 -11.01 -8.21 -7.94
N GLU A 218 -12.23 -8.67 -8.15
CA GLU A 218 -13.33 -7.85 -8.66
C GLU A 218 -14.47 -7.85 -7.66
N ASN A 219 -15.09 -6.71 -7.49
CA ASN A 219 -16.29 -6.54 -6.68
C ASN A 219 -17.12 -5.37 -7.19
N SER A 220 -18.19 -5.00 -6.50
CA SER A 220 -19.07 -3.91 -6.93
C SER A 220 -18.43 -2.52 -6.99
N LEU A 221 -17.24 -2.35 -6.39
CA LEU A 221 -16.51 -1.08 -6.32
C LEU A 221 -15.20 -1.11 -7.10
N LEU A 222 -14.72 -2.30 -7.47
CA LEU A 222 -13.47 -2.51 -8.20
C LEU A 222 -13.72 -3.42 -9.40
N GLU A 223 -13.73 -2.85 -10.60
CA GLU A 223 -14.03 -3.51 -11.87
C GLU A 223 -12.77 -3.58 -12.75
N TYR A 224 -12.49 -4.76 -13.28
CA TYR A 224 -11.42 -4.94 -14.26
C TYR A 224 -11.82 -4.39 -15.63
N VAL A 225 -10.93 -3.61 -16.25
CA VAL A 225 -11.11 -3.06 -17.60
C VAL A 225 -10.16 -3.74 -18.59
N GLY A 226 -8.87 -3.85 -18.24
CA GLY A 226 -7.87 -4.44 -19.12
C GLY A 226 -6.48 -4.40 -18.52
N TYR A 227 -5.52 -4.91 -19.28
CA TYR A 227 -4.10 -4.77 -18.99
C TYR A 227 -3.33 -4.39 -20.27
N PHE A 228 -2.15 -3.81 -20.11
CA PHE A 228 -1.36 -3.31 -21.22
C PHE A 228 0.14 -3.34 -20.88
N ASN A 229 0.97 -3.28 -21.91
CA ASN A 229 2.38 -3.00 -21.76
C ASN A 229 2.57 -1.48 -21.79
N MET A 230 3.16 -0.89 -20.75
CA MET A 230 3.32 0.56 -20.65
C MET A 230 4.12 1.12 -21.83
N VAL A 231 5.16 0.41 -22.28
CA VAL A 231 6.02 0.87 -23.39
C VAL A 231 5.24 1.03 -24.71
N ASP A 232 4.22 0.20 -24.93
CA ASP A 232 3.39 0.26 -26.14
C ASP A 232 2.36 1.41 -26.10
N GLU A 233 2.07 1.97 -24.93
CA GLU A 233 1.01 2.97 -24.71
C GLU A 233 1.52 4.40 -24.49
N ILE A 234 2.84 4.59 -24.34
CA ILE A 234 3.42 5.93 -24.13
C ILE A 234 3.78 6.60 -25.44
N ASP A 235 3.69 7.93 -25.48
CA ASP A 235 4.00 8.76 -26.65
C ASP A 235 5.51 9.13 -26.77
N ILE A 236 6.38 8.34 -26.14
CA ILE A 236 7.82 8.56 -26.10
C ILE A 236 8.51 7.40 -26.81
N ASP A 237 9.07 7.65 -27.99
CA ASP A 237 9.85 6.63 -28.73
C ASP A 237 11.29 6.54 -28.21
N GLU A 238 11.88 7.68 -27.87
CA GLU A 238 13.30 7.78 -27.46
C GLU A 238 13.47 8.71 -26.24
N ILE A 239 14.38 8.34 -25.34
CA ILE A 239 14.81 9.18 -24.23
C ILE A 239 16.35 9.28 -24.24
N ASN A 240 16.89 10.50 -24.27
CA ASN A 240 18.31 10.76 -24.41
C ASN A 240 18.97 10.01 -25.60
N GLY A 241 18.20 9.77 -26.68
CA GLY A 241 18.65 9.05 -27.89
C GLY A 241 18.62 7.52 -27.77
N LEU A 242 18.07 6.98 -26.68
CA LEU A 242 17.81 5.54 -26.51
C LEU A 242 16.34 5.24 -26.76
N ASP A 243 16.07 4.19 -27.51
CA ASP A 243 14.74 3.61 -27.66
C ASP A 243 14.20 3.19 -26.28
N VAL A 244 12.96 3.58 -25.94
CA VAL A 244 12.36 3.31 -24.64
C VAL A 244 12.25 1.82 -24.36
N GLY A 245 12.06 0.98 -25.38
CA GLY A 245 12.06 -0.47 -25.23
C GLY A 245 13.39 -1.06 -24.74
N TYR A 246 14.51 -0.32 -24.85
CA TYR A 246 15.79 -0.73 -24.27
C TYR A 246 16.05 -0.18 -22.87
N VAL A 247 15.30 0.86 -22.46
CA VAL A 247 15.43 1.45 -21.11
C VAL A 247 14.95 0.48 -20.06
N PHE A 248 13.77 -0.10 -20.25
CA PHE A 248 13.22 -1.08 -19.34
C PHE A 248 13.79 -2.48 -19.65
N VAL A 249 14.33 -3.16 -18.65
CA VAL A 249 14.82 -4.56 -18.78
C VAL A 249 13.63 -5.50 -18.93
N ARG A 250 12.53 -5.13 -18.28
CA ARG A 250 11.23 -5.78 -18.34
C ARG A 250 10.23 -4.69 -18.60
N ASP A 251 9.43 -4.83 -19.63
CA ASP A 251 8.41 -3.85 -19.96
C ASP A 251 7.43 -3.73 -18.81
N PRO A 252 7.23 -2.52 -18.26
CA PRO A 252 6.29 -2.34 -17.15
C PRO A 252 4.88 -2.78 -17.54
N LEU A 253 4.28 -3.60 -16.69
CA LEU A 253 2.95 -4.14 -16.88
C LEU A 253 1.91 -3.23 -16.27
N GLY A 254 0.97 -2.72 -17.06
CA GLY A 254 -0.13 -1.88 -16.63
C GLY A 254 -1.42 -2.68 -16.40
N LEU A 255 -2.11 -2.41 -15.30
CA LEU A 255 -3.45 -2.89 -14.98
C LEU A 255 -4.40 -1.70 -14.96
N HIS A 256 -5.46 -1.74 -15.77
CA HIS A 256 -6.51 -0.74 -15.79
C HIS A 256 -7.74 -1.28 -15.06
N MET A 257 -8.14 -0.59 -14.01
CA MET A 257 -9.32 -0.88 -13.20
C MET A 257 -10.24 0.33 -13.14
N LYS A 258 -11.50 0.11 -12.77
CA LYS A 258 -12.39 1.16 -12.28
C LYS A 258 -12.59 0.99 -10.79
N TRP A 259 -12.28 2.03 -10.03
CA TRP A 259 -12.50 2.08 -8.60
C TRP A 259 -13.57 3.13 -8.28
N HIS A 260 -14.71 2.70 -7.72
CA HIS A 260 -15.91 3.52 -7.58
C HIS A 260 -16.40 4.17 -8.90
N GLY A 261 -16.08 3.56 -10.04
CA GLY A 261 -16.42 4.07 -11.37
C GLY A 261 -15.37 4.98 -11.99
N ASP A 262 -14.37 5.45 -11.22
CA ASP A 262 -13.23 6.22 -11.72
C ASP A 262 -12.16 5.28 -12.27
N ASP A 263 -11.55 5.69 -13.38
CA ASP A 263 -10.42 4.96 -13.95
C ASP A 263 -9.18 5.12 -13.08
N ILE A 264 -8.54 3.99 -12.74
CA ILE A 264 -7.27 3.93 -12.02
C ILE A 264 -6.32 2.96 -12.73
N TYR A 265 -5.07 3.35 -12.83
CA TYR A 265 -4.03 2.60 -13.52
C TYR A 265 -2.95 2.21 -12.52
N ILE A 266 -2.60 0.93 -12.47
CA ILE A 266 -1.56 0.39 -11.63
C ILE A 266 -0.47 -0.14 -12.53
N ILE A 267 0.76 0.37 -12.42
CA ILE A 267 1.88 0.01 -13.27
C ILE A 267 2.92 -0.71 -12.44
N ASN A 268 3.05 -2.01 -12.68
CA ASN A 268 4.04 -2.87 -12.05
C ASN A 268 5.38 -2.73 -12.76
N ASN A 269 6.42 -2.48 -11.98
CA ASN A 269 7.78 -2.25 -12.46
C ASN A 269 8.76 -3.23 -11.81
N HIS A 270 9.81 -3.57 -12.55
CA HIS A 270 11.00 -4.19 -12.00
C HIS A 270 12.20 -3.63 -12.75
N PHE A 271 12.83 -2.61 -12.17
CA PHE A 271 13.94 -1.90 -12.80
C PHE A 271 15.20 -2.78 -12.85
N LYS A 272 16.21 -2.31 -13.53
CA LYS A 272 17.48 -3.05 -13.67
C LYS A 272 18.15 -3.15 -12.30
N CYS A 273 18.41 -4.41 -11.87
CA CYS A 273 19.13 -4.68 -10.63
C CYS A 273 20.63 -4.44 -10.79
N CYS A 274 21.29 -4.34 -9.63
CA CYS A 274 22.72 -4.38 -9.38
C CYS A 274 23.51 -3.18 -9.91
N GLY A 275 24.64 -2.89 -9.28
CA GLY A 275 25.54 -1.79 -9.61
C GLY A 275 25.24 -0.51 -8.81
N ASP A 276 26.26 -0.05 -8.07
CA ASP A 276 26.22 1.16 -7.22
C ASP A 276 27.12 2.25 -7.82
N ASN A 277 27.22 2.30 -9.14
CA ASN A 277 28.15 3.24 -9.79
C ASN A 277 27.56 4.64 -9.84
N ILE A 278 28.43 5.64 -9.66
CA ILE A 278 28.14 7.07 -9.79
C ILE A 278 27.52 7.34 -11.16
N ILE A 279 26.40 8.06 -11.20
CA ILE A 279 25.79 8.55 -12.42
C ILE A 279 26.69 9.64 -13.00
N GLU A 280 27.67 9.29 -13.80
CA GLU A 280 28.44 10.26 -14.56
C GLU A 280 27.87 10.35 -15.98
N SER A 281 27.15 11.44 -16.25
CA SER A 281 26.50 11.73 -17.54
C SER A 281 27.48 11.82 -18.73
N ASP A 282 28.80 11.83 -18.48
CA ASP A 282 29.83 12.05 -19.48
C ASP A 282 30.46 10.76 -20.02
N PHE A 283 30.04 9.59 -19.56
CA PHE A 283 30.66 8.28 -19.91
C PHE A 283 29.95 7.49 -21.00
N LEU A 284 28.94 8.05 -21.63
CA LEU A 284 28.26 7.38 -22.74
C LEU A 284 28.94 7.70 -24.06
N TYR A 285 29.58 6.72 -24.66
CA TYR A 285 30.16 6.83 -26.00
C TYR A 285 29.28 6.12 -27.04
N GLU A 286 29.09 6.80 -28.17
CA GLU A 286 28.49 6.22 -29.36
C GLU A 286 29.52 5.26 -30.02
N CYS A 287 29.24 3.96 -30.04
CA CYS A 287 30.21 2.97 -30.55
C CYS A 287 30.13 2.68 -32.05
N ASP A 288 29.12 3.19 -32.76
CA ASP A 288 29.05 3.08 -34.25
C ASP A 288 28.03 4.09 -34.81
N GLU A 289 28.31 4.65 -35.99
CA GLU A 289 27.43 5.60 -36.68
C GLU A 289 26.09 4.94 -37.16
N ASP A 290 26.09 3.61 -37.31
CA ASP A 290 24.94 2.86 -37.82
C ASP A 290 24.13 2.13 -36.72
N GLU A 291 24.66 2.03 -35.49
CA GLU A 291 23.95 1.46 -34.33
C GLU A 291 24.18 2.36 -33.12
N LYS A 292 23.19 3.18 -32.80
CA LYS A 292 23.19 4.02 -31.59
C LYS A 292 23.17 3.15 -30.34
N ARG A 293 24.36 2.81 -29.83
CA ARG A 293 24.55 2.08 -28.59
C ARG A 293 25.40 2.92 -27.66
N TYR A 294 24.91 3.12 -26.46
CA TYR A 294 25.63 3.82 -25.40
C TYR A 294 26.36 2.80 -24.54
N ILE A 295 27.66 3.01 -24.29
CA ILE A 295 28.52 2.12 -23.52
C ILE A 295 29.40 2.94 -22.58
N GLU A 296 29.75 2.40 -21.41
CA GLU A 296 30.74 3.00 -20.54
C GLU A 296 32.10 3.20 -21.24
N ALA A 297 32.77 4.33 -20.94
CA ALA A 297 34.06 4.69 -21.52
C ALA A 297 35.16 3.65 -21.24
N SER A 298 35.10 2.92 -20.13
CA SER A 298 36.06 1.91 -19.74
C SER A 298 36.02 0.67 -20.63
N ASP A 299 34.88 0.37 -21.25
CA ASP A 299 34.67 -0.83 -22.06
C ASP A 299 34.77 -0.58 -23.56
N CYS A 300 34.80 0.67 -23.99
CA CYS A 300 35.15 1.10 -25.34
C CYS A 300 36.65 1.09 -25.54
N THR A 301 37.31 -0.06 -25.33
CA THR A 301 38.66 -0.26 -25.88
C THR A 301 38.55 -0.55 -27.36
N SER A 302 39.52 -0.08 -28.12
CA SER A 302 39.68 0.00 -29.58
C SER A 302 39.30 -1.20 -30.44
N ASN A 303 38.51 -2.18 -29.98
CA ASN A 303 38.10 -3.39 -30.63
C ASN A 303 36.63 -3.78 -30.39
N CYS A 304 35.69 -2.81 -30.31
CA CYS A 304 34.26 -3.14 -30.32
C CYS A 304 33.91 -3.79 -31.68
N SER A 305 33.87 -5.10 -31.74
CA SER A 305 33.17 -5.82 -32.83
C SER A 305 31.67 -5.80 -32.55
N ALA A 306 30.85 -5.58 -33.57
CA ALA A 306 29.41 -5.66 -33.49
C ALA A 306 28.98 -6.96 -32.82
N GLY A 307 28.52 -6.92 -31.59
CA GLY A 307 28.07 -8.07 -30.79
C GLY A 307 28.62 -8.14 -29.36
N ASP A 308 29.80 -7.55 -29.09
CA ASP A 308 30.47 -7.72 -27.79
C ASP A 308 30.08 -6.60 -26.76
N CYS A 309 29.35 -5.58 -27.19
CA CYS A 309 28.97 -4.46 -26.36
C CYS A 309 27.58 -4.62 -25.65
N PHE A 310 27.03 -5.80 -25.65
CA PHE A 310 25.72 -6.08 -25.02
C PHE A 310 25.76 -6.19 -23.47
N GLY A 311 26.92 -6.10 -22.83
CA GLY A 311 27.12 -6.50 -21.44
C GLY A 311 27.10 -5.42 -20.39
N THR A 312 27.33 -4.16 -20.71
CA THR A 312 27.62 -3.13 -19.70
C THR A 312 26.90 -1.81 -19.96
N PHE A 313 25.58 -1.85 -19.88
CA PHE A 313 24.86 -0.64 -19.57
C PHE A 313 25.05 -0.34 -18.08
N ASP A 314 25.40 0.91 -17.74
CA ASP A 314 25.33 1.40 -16.38
C ASP A 314 23.91 1.19 -15.85
N GLU A 315 23.77 0.33 -14.85
CA GLU A 315 22.49 -0.03 -14.27
C GLU A 315 21.80 1.18 -13.66
N ASN A 316 22.54 2.08 -12.99
CA ASN A 316 22.02 3.33 -12.43
C ASN A 316 21.50 4.23 -13.55
N TYR A 317 22.21 4.34 -14.65
CA TYR A 317 21.75 5.17 -15.77
C TYR A 317 20.45 4.65 -16.38
N ARG A 318 20.27 3.34 -16.48
CA ARG A 318 19.01 2.73 -16.94
C ARG A 318 17.88 3.01 -15.96
N ARG A 319 18.12 2.92 -14.63
CA ARG A 319 17.13 3.31 -13.62
C ARG A 319 16.76 4.79 -13.72
N LEU A 320 17.76 5.66 -13.89
CA LEU A 320 17.53 7.09 -14.11
C LEU A 320 16.71 7.35 -15.38
N LEU A 321 17.00 6.66 -16.49
CA LEU A 321 16.21 6.81 -17.71
C LEU A 321 14.78 6.30 -17.53
N SER A 322 14.58 5.17 -16.81
CA SER A 322 13.25 4.67 -16.48
C SER A 322 12.44 5.70 -15.69
N SER A 323 13.05 6.32 -14.67
CA SER A 323 12.40 7.39 -13.89
C SER A 323 12.06 8.61 -14.74
N LYS A 324 12.95 8.99 -15.70
CA LYS A 324 12.70 10.10 -16.64
C LYS A 324 11.58 9.80 -17.64
N VAL A 325 11.46 8.56 -18.11
CA VAL A 325 10.32 8.16 -18.96
C VAL A 325 9.01 8.32 -18.20
N ILE A 326 8.96 7.85 -16.94
CA ILE A 326 7.78 8.03 -16.08
C ILE A 326 7.46 9.52 -15.92
N GLN A 327 8.46 10.34 -15.57
CA GLN A 327 8.27 11.78 -15.43
C GLN A 327 7.76 12.42 -16.73
N GLN A 328 8.44 12.19 -17.86
CA GLN A 328 8.10 12.84 -19.13
C GLN A 328 6.69 12.47 -19.60
N GLN A 329 6.25 11.23 -19.37
CA GLN A 329 4.93 10.76 -19.80
C GLN A 329 3.81 11.21 -18.88
N TYR A 330 4.04 11.24 -17.57
CA TYR A 330 2.96 11.36 -16.59
C TYR A 330 2.98 12.64 -15.74
N SER A 331 3.98 13.54 -15.92
CA SER A 331 3.95 14.87 -15.30
C SER A 331 2.67 15.63 -15.69
N ASN A 332 2.01 16.20 -14.70
CA ASN A 332 0.76 16.97 -14.85
C ASN A 332 -0.36 16.20 -15.54
N THR A 333 -0.36 14.88 -15.46
CA THR A 333 -1.45 14.04 -15.98
C THR A 333 -2.73 14.17 -15.14
N ASP A 334 -3.88 14.10 -15.79
CA ASP A 334 -5.18 13.97 -15.11
C ASP A 334 -5.49 12.50 -14.74
N MET A 335 -4.64 11.54 -15.16
CA MET A 335 -4.83 10.11 -14.87
C MET A 335 -4.46 9.80 -13.42
N LYS A 336 -5.27 8.97 -12.76
CA LYS A 336 -4.93 8.37 -11.46
C LYS A 336 -4.01 7.18 -11.71
N VAL A 337 -2.70 7.35 -11.51
CA VAL A 337 -1.71 6.30 -11.77
C VAL A 337 -0.91 5.98 -10.51
N ILE A 338 -0.76 4.70 -10.24
CA ILE A 338 0.08 4.15 -9.17
C ILE A 338 1.18 3.34 -9.83
N PHE A 339 2.43 3.79 -9.71
CA PHE A 339 3.60 3.01 -10.07
C PHE A 339 4.08 2.27 -8.83
N LEU A 340 4.33 0.99 -8.95
CA LEU A 340 4.82 0.20 -7.82
C LEU A 340 5.72 -0.92 -8.33
N GLY A 341 6.54 -1.48 -7.45
CA GLY A 341 7.43 -2.57 -7.83
C GLY A 341 8.78 -2.48 -7.15
N ASP A 342 9.65 -3.41 -7.53
CA ASP A 342 11.07 -3.41 -7.21
C ASP A 342 11.79 -2.43 -8.16
N LEU A 343 12.07 -1.23 -7.67
CA LEU A 343 12.75 -0.19 -8.45
C LEU A 343 14.28 -0.27 -8.34
N ASN A 344 14.79 -1.21 -7.52
CA ASN A 344 16.21 -1.56 -7.40
C ASN A 344 17.16 -0.42 -7.02
N ASP A 345 16.65 0.63 -6.37
CA ASP A 345 17.45 1.75 -5.86
C ASP A 345 16.75 2.45 -4.71
N GLU A 346 17.47 3.21 -3.90
CA GLU A 346 16.94 3.92 -2.74
C GLU A 346 16.51 5.34 -3.10
N ILE A 347 15.29 5.75 -2.71
CA ILE A 347 14.79 7.11 -2.94
C ILE A 347 15.45 8.16 -2.02
N THR A 348 16.28 7.71 -1.08
CA THR A 348 16.98 8.54 -0.09
C THR A 348 18.46 8.73 -0.36
N ASP A 349 18.95 8.29 -1.50
CA ASP A 349 20.32 8.51 -1.93
C ASP A 349 20.67 10.00 -2.06
N ASP A 350 21.95 10.33 -1.97
CA ASP A 350 22.43 11.69 -2.20
C ASP A 350 22.03 12.18 -3.60
N ASP A 351 21.62 13.45 -3.73
CA ASP A 351 21.08 14.05 -4.97
C ASP A 351 21.91 13.77 -6.23
N GLU A 352 23.25 13.71 -6.09
CA GLU A 352 24.18 13.44 -7.20
C GLU A 352 24.11 11.98 -7.71
N GLN A 353 23.60 11.06 -6.93
CA GLN A 353 23.51 9.62 -7.22
C GLN A 353 22.07 9.12 -7.32
N ASN A 354 21.11 9.92 -6.88
CA ASN A 354 19.71 9.54 -6.81
C ASN A 354 19.06 9.43 -8.20
N VAL A 355 18.75 8.21 -8.62
CA VAL A 355 18.11 7.95 -9.92
C VAL A 355 16.66 8.44 -10.00
N PHE A 356 16.06 8.78 -8.86
CA PHE A 356 14.69 9.27 -8.76
C PHE A 356 14.58 10.77 -8.51
N ILE A 357 15.71 11.52 -8.50
CA ILE A 357 15.74 12.95 -8.17
C ILE A 357 14.73 13.76 -9.01
N ASN A 358 14.57 13.42 -10.28
CA ASN A 358 13.63 14.07 -11.19
C ASN A 358 12.15 13.83 -10.78
N LEU A 359 11.81 12.70 -10.17
CA LEU A 359 10.47 12.40 -9.66
C LEU A 359 10.26 13.04 -8.28
N LEU A 360 11.29 13.07 -7.44
CA LEU A 360 11.28 13.67 -6.11
C LEU A 360 11.12 15.20 -6.16
N GLU A 361 11.67 15.86 -7.19
CA GLU A 361 11.58 17.30 -7.40
C GLU A 361 10.33 17.75 -8.20
N ASP A 362 9.52 16.81 -8.70
CA ASP A 362 8.33 17.10 -9.51
C ASP A 362 7.06 16.94 -8.66
N ASP A 363 6.37 18.06 -8.38
CA ASP A 363 5.11 18.10 -7.62
C ASP A 363 3.98 17.25 -8.22
N SER A 364 4.16 16.72 -9.44
CA SER A 364 3.22 15.78 -10.08
C SER A 364 3.24 14.40 -9.46
N PHE A 365 4.24 14.10 -8.60
CA PHE A 365 4.44 12.78 -8.03
C PHE A 365 4.63 12.82 -6.52
N THR A 366 4.33 11.69 -5.87
CA THR A 366 4.57 11.49 -4.44
C THR A 366 4.97 10.04 -4.20
N PHE A 367 6.17 9.81 -3.64
CA PHE A 367 6.51 8.49 -3.10
C PHE A 367 5.76 8.27 -1.80
N ALA A 368 4.84 7.30 -1.81
CA ALA A 368 3.99 7.01 -0.66
C ALA A 368 4.78 6.42 0.52
N ASP A 369 5.88 5.76 0.22
CA ASP A 369 6.76 5.04 1.17
C ASP A 369 7.96 5.87 1.65
N MET A 370 8.02 7.19 1.39
CA MET A 370 9.12 8.05 1.82
C MET A 370 9.39 7.94 3.33
N ASP A 371 8.36 7.90 4.17
CA ASP A 371 8.51 7.78 5.62
C ASP A 371 9.14 6.44 6.03
N ILE A 372 8.93 5.37 5.26
CA ILE A 372 9.57 4.07 5.45
C ILE A 372 11.05 4.18 5.06
N ALA A 373 11.34 4.76 3.90
CA ALA A 373 12.70 4.89 3.36
C ALA A 373 13.63 5.69 4.29
N VAL A 374 13.13 6.79 4.89
CA VAL A 374 13.89 7.56 5.89
C VAL A 374 13.84 6.96 7.30
N GLY A 375 13.06 5.91 7.50
CA GLY A 375 12.80 5.27 8.79
C GLY A 375 13.88 4.27 9.21
N LEU A 376 13.49 3.32 10.08
CA LEU A 376 14.40 2.30 10.58
C LEU A 376 14.54 1.15 9.57
N SER A 377 15.77 0.72 9.32
CA SER A 377 16.10 -0.37 8.41
C SER A 377 15.45 -1.73 8.76
N ASP A 378 15.01 -1.90 10.01
CA ASP A 378 14.26 -3.09 10.43
C ASP A 378 12.92 -3.25 9.69
N TYR A 379 12.40 -2.17 9.09
CA TYR A 379 11.15 -2.13 8.33
C TYR A 379 11.35 -1.95 6.81
N TRP A 380 12.58 -2.06 6.33
CA TRP A 380 12.87 -1.96 4.89
C TRP A 380 12.51 -3.24 4.16
N SER A 381 12.26 -3.10 2.86
CA SER A 381 11.76 -4.21 2.02
C SER A 381 12.81 -5.26 1.69
N TYR A 382 14.10 -4.93 1.70
CA TYR A 382 15.22 -5.83 1.39
C TYR A 382 16.19 -6.00 2.57
N PRO A 383 15.86 -6.87 3.55
CA PRO A 383 16.59 -6.99 4.81
C PRO A 383 17.97 -7.63 4.73
N SER A 384 18.20 -8.55 3.77
CA SER A 384 19.49 -9.25 3.63
C SER A 384 20.64 -8.29 3.35
N TYR A 385 20.36 -7.20 2.65
CA TYR A 385 21.26 -6.08 2.42
C TYR A 385 20.46 -4.80 2.72
N PRO A 386 20.41 -4.39 4.01
CA PRO A 386 19.39 -3.44 4.47
C PRO A 386 19.23 -2.25 3.53
N SER A 387 18.19 -2.28 2.71
CA SER A 387 17.80 -1.25 1.76
C SER A 387 16.29 -1.27 1.53
N HIS A 388 15.73 -0.13 1.15
CA HIS A 388 14.32 0.00 0.78
C HIS A 388 14.23 0.31 -0.69
N ILE A 389 14.02 -0.73 -1.51
CA ILE A 389 14.10 -0.67 -2.98
C ILE A 389 12.78 -1.03 -3.68
N ASP A 390 11.78 -1.47 -2.91
CA ASP A 390 10.42 -1.67 -3.39
C ASP A 390 9.58 -0.44 -3.04
N HIS A 391 9.11 0.29 -4.06
CA HIS A 391 8.50 1.60 -3.90
C HIS A 391 7.09 1.69 -4.45
N ILE A 392 6.31 2.67 -3.95
CA ILE A 392 5.00 3.03 -4.46
C ILE A 392 4.97 4.54 -4.73
N LEU A 393 4.87 4.90 -6.02
CA LEU A 393 4.81 6.27 -6.51
C LEU A 393 3.40 6.59 -7.00
N LEU A 394 2.84 7.69 -6.55
CA LEU A 394 1.50 8.16 -6.88
C LEU A 394 1.55 9.41 -7.76
N THR A 395 0.64 9.53 -8.73
CA THR A 395 0.38 10.82 -9.37
C THR A 395 -0.37 11.77 -8.42
N SER A 396 -0.15 13.08 -8.54
CA SER A 396 -0.61 14.10 -7.59
C SER A 396 -2.13 14.16 -7.38
N ASN A 397 -2.92 13.71 -8.36
CA ASN A 397 -4.37 13.61 -8.23
C ASN A 397 -4.85 12.49 -7.27
N LEU A 398 -3.95 11.62 -6.82
CA LEU A 398 -4.19 10.66 -5.74
C LEU A 398 -3.79 11.19 -4.36
N ASN A 399 -3.13 12.35 -4.27
CA ASN A 399 -2.66 12.91 -2.99
C ASN A 399 -3.79 13.18 -2.00
N ASN A 400 -4.98 13.60 -2.49
CA ASN A 400 -6.13 13.80 -1.61
C ASN A 400 -6.57 12.50 -0.96
N SER A 401 -6.59 11.40 -1.71
CA SER A 401 -6.88 10.05 -1.20
C SER A 401 -5.79 9.57 -0.26
N PHE A 402 -4.52 9.73 -0.64
CA PHE A 402 -3.38 9.29 0.17
C PHE A 402 -3.26 10.05 1.50
N ASN A 403 -3.57 11.35 1.52
CA ASN A 403 -3.53 12.16 2.72
C ASN A 403 -4.76 12.00 3.63
N GLN A 404 -5.72 11.16 3.26
CA GLN A 404 -6.82 10.84 4.15
C GLN A 404 -6.35 9.97 5.32
N PHE A 405 -7.00 10.16 6.44
CA PHE A 405 -6.63 9.59 7.73
C PHE A 405 -6.54 8.05 7.76
N HIS A 406 -7.30 7.34 6.94
CA HIS A 406 -7.29 5.88 6.87
C HIS A 406 -6.49 5.32 5.68
N SER A 407 -5.78 6.20 4.95
CA SER A 407 -4.72 5.77 4.04
C SER A 407 -3.43 5.55 4.82
N HIS A 408 -2.76 4.46 4.56
CA HIS A 408 -1.46 4.17 5.16
C HIS A 408 -0.65 3.19 4.32
N ILE A 409 0.66 3.26 4.51
CA ILE A 409 1.63 2.39 3.86
C ILE A 409 2.54 1.74 4.90
N TYR A 410 2.88 0.47 4.70
CA TYR A 410 3.74 -0.25 5.62
C TYR A 410 4.40 -1.46 4.94
N VAL A 411 5.51 -1.92 5.52
CA VAL A 411 6.19 -3.17 5.16
C VAL A 411 5.89 -4.19 6.27
N PRO A 412 5.14 -5.27 5.99
CA PRO A 412 4.89 -6.31 6.97
C PRO A 412 6.17 -7.04 7.38
N THR A 413 6.40 -7.19 8.64
CA THR A 413 7.52 -7.97 9.20
C THR A 413 7.19 -9.46 9.28
N ILE A 414 6.83 -10.05 8.14
CA ILE A 414 6.32 -11.42 8.01
C ILE A 414 7.31 -12.45 8.57
N ASP A 415 8.60 -12.20 8.37
CA ASP A 415 9.69 -13.00 8.90
C ASP A 415 9.73 -13.06 10.43
N LEU A 416 9.24 -12.01 11.12
CA LEU A 416 9.15 -11.99 12.58
C LEU A 416 7.86 -12.63 13.08
N ASP A 417 6.77 -12.50 12.34
CA ASP A 417 5.43 -12.95 12.75
C ASP A 417 5.17 -14.43 12.45
N PHE A 418 5.67 -14.94 11.32
CA PHE A 418 5.36 -16.29 10.82
C PHE A 418 6.56 -17.25 10.81
N MET A 419 7.79 -16.73 10.64
CA MET A 419 9.02 -17.49 10.57
C MET A 419 10.22 -16.56 10.76
N ASN A 420 11.40 -17.12 11.07
CA ASN A 420 12.61 -16.31 11.10
C ASN A 420 13.06 -15.93 9.68
N TRP A 421 13.92 -14.88 9.58
CA TRP A 421 14.40 -14.37 8.29
C TRP A 421 15.05 -15.44 7.41
N ASP A 422 15.94 -16.28 7.95
CA ASP A 422 16.61 -17.32 7.17
C ASP A 422 15.64 -18.32 6.51
N GLN A 423 14.51 -18.60 7.17
CA GLN A 423 13.47 -19.47 6.62
C GLN A 423 12.63 -18.74 5.57
N TYR A 424 12.32 -17.48 5.84
CA TYR A 424 11.55 -16.65 4.92
C TYR A 424 12.33 -16.45 3.62
N ASP A 425 13.58 -15.99 3.68
CA ASP A 425 14.47 -15.85 2.53
C ASP A 425 14.58 -17.18 1.75
N PHE A 426 14.88 -18.27 2.40
CA PHE A 426 15.05 -19.58 1.72
C PHE A 426 13.76 -20.11 1.07
N LEU A 427 12.59 -19.93 1.70
CA LEU A 427 11.32 -20.53 1.28
C LEU A 427 10.44 -19.60 0.45
N VAL A 428 10.58 -18.30 0.60
CA VAL A 428 9.63 -17.32 0.07
C VAL A 428 10.32 -16.32 -0.83
N SER A 429 11.09 -15.37 -0.25
CA SER A 429 11.75 -14.28 -0.97
C SER A 429 12.77 -13.58 -0.10
N ASP A 430 13.79 -12.98 -0.71
CA ASP A 430 14.71 -12.03 -0.11
C ASP A 430 14.12 -10.61 0.03
N HIS A 431 12.89 -10.39 -0.47
CA HIS A 431 12.11 -9.15 -0.30
C HIS A 431 10.90 -9.35 0.60
N ARG A 432 10.58 -8.34 1.42
CA ARG A 432 9.28 -8.18 2.09
C ARG A 432 8.31 -7.43 1.17
N PRO A 433 7.01 -7.72 1.20
CA PRO A 433 6.05 -6.94 0.44
C PRO A 433 5.89 -5.53 1.03
N VAL A 434 5.53 -4.57 0.17
CA VAL A 434 5.07 -3.23 0.58
C VAL A 434 3.57 -3.13 0.33
N LEU A 435 2.82 -2.72 1.35
CA LEU A 435 1.37 -2.59 1.29
C LEU A 435 0.95 -1.14 1.41
N LEU A 436 0.05 -0.71 0.51
CA LEU A 436 -0.63 0.57 0.54
C LEU A 436 -2.13 0.33 0.72
N LYS A 437 -2.74 0.97 1.70
CA LYS A 437 -4.19 1.21 1.73
C LYS A 437 -4.44 2.65 1.32
N LEU A 438 -5.27 2.84 0.32
CA LEU A 438 -5.60 4.13 -0.26
C LEU A 438 -7.09 4.40 -0.07
N ALA A 439 -7.45 5.51 0.55
CA ALA A 439 -8.84 5.94 0.74
C ALA A 439 -9.44 6.48 -0.56
N TYR A 440 -10.77 6.29 -0.70
CA TYR A 440 -11.51 6.86 -1.84
C TYR A 440 -11.94 8.29 -1.57
#